data_ec5a5c02c170f6a9fde6e2b63e6f206c
#
_entry.id   ec5a5c02c170f6a9fde6e2b63e6f206c
#
_cell.length_a   1.000
_cell.length_b   1.000
_cell.length_c   1.000
_cell.angle_alpha   90.00
_cell.angle_beta   90.00
_cell.angle_gamma   90.00
#
_symmetry.space_group_name_H-M   'P 1'
#
loop_
_entity.id
_entity.type
_entity.pdbx_description
1 polymer ?
#
loop_
_entity_poly.entity_id
_entity_poly.type
_entity_poly.pdbx_seq_one_letter_code
_entity_poly.pdbx_strand_id
1 'polypeptide(L)'
;MGVNLDTRGYAKVKEGARYAGVSPRTLRKFLGQGLKHVRLPTGTILIRYGWVDEFLEGFEVEDGQDRVDKLVEEVTREFVSN
;
A
#
# COMPACT_ATOMS: atom_id res chain seq x y z
N MET A 1 -3.09 14.82 18.87
CA MET A 1 -2.65 15.04 18.51
C MET A 1 -1.68 14.35 17.79
N GLY A 2 -0.97 13.47 18.10
CA GLY A 2 -0.02 12.79 17.33
C GLY A 2 -0.57 12.21 16.08
N VAL A 3 -1.81 12.06 16.08
CA VAL A 3 -2.43 11.52 14.94
C VAL A 3 -2.18 12.30 13.71
N ASN A 4 -2.18 13.59 13.86
CA ASN A 4 -2.01 14.42 12.70
C ASN A 4 -0.65 14.30 12.10
N LEU A 5 0.31 13.99 12.90
CA LEU A 5 1.65 13.86 12.39
C LEU A 5 1.74 12.69 11.44
N ASP A 6 1.02 11.63 11.75
CA ASP A 6 1.08 10.45 10.92
C ASP A 6 0.53 10.70 9.54
N THR A 7 -0.44 11.59 9.43
CA THR A 7 -1.05 11.80 8.13
C THR A 7 -0.38 12.90 7.37
N ARG A 8 0.36 13.76 8.04
CA ARG A 8 0.98 14.87 7.36
C ARG A 8 2.42 14.66 7.01
N GLY A 9 3.09 13.80 7.69
CA GLY A 9 4.49 13.62 7.46
C GLY A 9 4.77 12.47 6.55
N TYR A 10 6.03 12.07 6.52
CA TYR A 10 6.45 10.94 5.74
C TYR A 10 6.58 9.73 6.65
N ALA A 11 6.42 8.57 6.10
CA ALA A 11 6.51 7.34 6.85
C ALA A 11 7.44 6.38 6.14
N LYS A 12 8.02 5.47 6.88
CA LYS A 12 8.86 4.46 6.27
C LYS A 12 7.98 3.35 5.75
N VAL A 13 8.58 2.46 4.98
CA VAL A 13 7.85 1.38 4.37
C VAL A 13 7.05 0.57 5.38
N LYS A 14 7.65 0.33 6.52
CA LYS A 14 6.98 -0.48 7.53
C LYS A 14 5.70 0.17 8.01
N GLU A 15 5.75 1.47 8.27
CA GLU A 15 4.56 2.16 8.72
C GLU A 15 3.54 2.28 7.60
N GLY A 16 4.01 2.51 6.38
CA GLY A 16 3.11 2.59 5.26
C GLY A 16 2.37 1.28 5.04
N ALA A 17 3.08 0.19 5.23
CA ALA A 17 2.47 -1.11 5.07
C ALA A 17 1.39 -1.32 6.12
N ARG A 18 1.68 -0.92 7.34
CA ARG A 18 0.71 -1.05 8.40
C ARG A 18 -0.52 -0.23 8.12
N TYR A 19 -0.31 0.99 7.62
CA TYR A 19 -1.42 1.85 7.28
C TYR A 19 -2.29 1.22 6.18
N ALA A 20 -1.64 0.62 5.20
CA ALA A 20 -2.35 0.02 4.08
C ALA A 20 -2.95 -1.33 4.41
N GLY A 21 -2.55 -1.91 5.52
CA GLY A 21 -3.06 -3.22 5.89
C GLY A 21 -2.38 -4.36 5.15
N VAL A 22 -1.16 -4.14 4.68
CA VAL A 22 -0.44 -5.19 3.96
C VAL A 22 0.92 -5.38 4.61
N SER A 23 1.64 -6.38 4.18
CA SER A 23 2.96 -6.63 4.72
C SER A 23 3.95 -5.66 4.06
N PRO A 24 5.09 -5.40 4.71
CA PRO A 24 6.10 -4.56 4.10
C PRO A 24 6.56 -5.09 2.75
N ARG A 25 6.58 -6.38 2.61
CA ARG A 25 6.97 -7.00 1.37
C ARG A 25 6.00 -6.62 0.26
N THR A 26 4.72 -6.66 0.57
CA THR A 26 3.70 -6.31 -0.40
C THR A 26 3.79 -4.83 -0.74
N LEU A 27 4.04 -4.00 0.26
CA LEU A 27 4.16 -2.59 -0.01
C LEU A 27 5.33 -2.31 -0.93
N ARG A 28 6.42 -3.03 -0.77
CA ARG A 28 7.55 -2.86 -1.65
C ARG A 28 7.21 -3.20 -3.07
N LYS A 29 6.36 -4.17 -3.27
CA LYS A 29 5.90 -4.50 -4.60
C LYS A 29 5.13 -3.33 -5.18
N PHE A 30 4.34 -2.68 -4.35
CA PHE A 30 3.57 -1.53 -4.79
C PHE A 30 4.51 -0.41 -5.26
N LEU A 31 5.62 -0.24 -4.57
CA LEU A 31 6.56 0.78 -4.97
C LEU A 31 7.05 0.53 -6.40
N GLY A 32 7.27 -0.71 -6.72
CA GLY A 32 7.70 -1.06 -8.05
C GLY A 32 6.60 -0.93 -9.07
N GLN A 33 5.37 -0.83 -8.62
CA GLN A 33 4.24 -0.74 -9.51
C GLN A 33 3.74 0.68 -9.69
N GLY A 34 4.39 1.63 -9.09
CA GLY A 34 4.00 3.01 -9.31
C GLY A 34 3.56 3.77 -8.09
N LEU A 35 3.61 3.16 -6.91
CA LEU A 35 3.29 3.88 -5.71
C LEU A 35 4.30 4.99 -5.51
N LYS A 36 3.81 6.21 -5.40
CA LYS A 36 4.68 7.36 -5.27
C LYS A 36 5.47 7.29 -3.97
N HIS A 37 6.71 7.61 -4.03
CA HIS A 37 7.57 7.57 -2.85
C HIS A 37 8.78 8.45 -3.05
N VAL A 38 9.53 8.63 -1.97
CA VAL A 38 10.74 9.42 -1.99
C VAL A 38 11.89 8.51 -1.60
N ARG A 39 12.98 8.60 -2.33
CA ARG A 39 14.16 7.83 -1.97
C ARG A 39 15.24 8.82 -1.57
N LEU A 40 15.69 8.72 -0.35
CA LEU A 40 16.71 9.60 0.16
C LEU A 40 18.10 9.14 -0.30
N PRO A 41 19.07 10.04 -0.27
CA PRO A 41 20.44 9.65 -0.67
C PRO A 41 20.98 8.50 0.16
N THR A 42 20.45 8.33 1.37
CA THR A 42 20.89 7.25 2.23
C THR A 42 20.28 5.92 1.83
N GLY A 43 19.34 5.93 0.88
CA GLY A 43 18.68 4.71 0.49
C GLY A 43 17.36 4.49 1.19
N THR A 44 17.04 5.33 2.16
CA THR A 44 15.79 5.19 2.88
C THR A 44 14.63 5.61 2.01
N ILE A 45 13.57 4.85 2.03
CA ILE A 45 12.39 5.17 1.26
C ILE A 45 11.31 5.67 2.18
N LEU A 46 10.71 6.78 1.80
CA LEU A 46 9.64 7.37 2.57
C LEU A 46 8.41 7.52 1.69
N ILE A 47 7.26 7.39 2.28
CA ILE A 47 6.02 7.54 1.55
C ILE A 47 5.08 8.36 2.39
N ARG A 48 4.03 8.85 1.76
CA ARG A 48 3.00 9.57 2.49
C ARG A 48 1.75 8.73 2.44
N TYR A 49 0.98 8.77 3.51
CA TYR A 49 -0.25 8.00 3.57
C TYR A 49 -1.22 8.40 2.46
N GLY A 50 -1.23 9.67 2.11
CA GLY A 50 -2.10 10.11 1.03
C GLY A 50 -1.73 9.46 -0.29
N TRP A 51 -0.45 9.21 -0.51
CA TRP A 51 -0.01 8.54 -1.72
C TRP A 51 -0.47 7.09 -1.72
N VAL A 52 -0.46 6.47 -0.56
CA VAL A 52 -0.92 5.09 -0.43
C VAL A 52 -2.41 5.04 -0.75
N ASP A 53 -3.15 6.02 -0.23
CA ASP A 53 -4.58 6.07 -0.48
C ASP A 53 -4.86 6.18 -1.97
N GLU A 54 -4.16 7.08 -2.64
CA GLU A 54 -4.37 7.28 -4.06
C GLU A 54 -4.05 6.02 -4.85
N PHE A 55 -2.97 5.38 -4.47
CA PHE A 55 -2.56 4.19 -5.19
C PHE A 55 -3.60 3.08 -5.04
N LEU A 56 -4.08 2.91 -3.82
CA LEU A 56 -5.05 1.86 -3.56
C LEU A 56 -6.41 2.16 -4.19
N GLU A 57 -6.73 3.43 -4.31
CA GLU A 57 -7.98 3.79 -4.95
C GLU A 57 -8.02 3.32 -6.38
N GLY A 58 -6.88 3.16 -6.99
CA GLY A 58 -6.85 2.69 -8.36
C GLY A 58 -7.27 1.24 -8.49
N PHE A 59 -7.31 0.53 -7.38
CA PHE A 59 -7.74 -0.86 -7.41
C PHE A 59 -9.15 -1.04 -6.87
N GLU A 60 -9.84 0.07 -6.64
CA GLU A 60 -11.18 -0.03 -6.10
C GLU A 60 -12.10 -0.73 -7.07
N VAL A 61 -12.89 -1.63 -6.55
CA VAL A 61 -13.82 -2.37 -7.38
C VAL A 61 -15.22 -1.98 -6.97
N GLU A 62 -15.91 -1.34 -7.86
CA GLU A 62 -17.19 -0.83 -7.48
C GLU A 62 -18.30 -1.77 -7.63
N ASP A 63 -18.53 -2.32 -8.73
CA ASP A 63 -19.57 -3.24 -8.83
C ASP A 63 -19.29 -4.41 -9.64
N GLY A 64 -18.42 -4.79 -10.12
CA GLY A 64 -18.20 -5.95 -10.91
C GLY A 64 -18.03 -7.12 -10.02
N GLN A 65 -19.08 -7.75 -9.68
CA GLN A 65 -19.00 -8.89 -8.85
C GLN A 65 -18.06 -9.93 -9.38
N ASP A 66 -18.03 -10.14 -10.66
CA ASP A 66 -17.10 -11.12 -11.23
C ASP A 66 -15.68 -10.72 -10.96
N ARG A 67 -15.39 -9.42 -11.06
CA ARG A 67 -14.09 -8.98 -10.80
C ARG A 67 -13.74 -9.16 -9.35
N VAL A 68 -14.66 -8.89 -8.48
CA VAL A 68 -14.43 -9.03 -7.06
C VAL A 68 -14.07 -10.47 -6.74
N ASP A 69 -14.78 -11.39 -7.30
CA ASP A 69 -14.51 -12.78 -7.04
C ASP A 69 -13.11 -13.18 -7.49
N LYS A 70 -12.71 -12.71 -8.63
CA LYS A 70 -11.40 -13.01 -9.12
C LYS A 70 -10.33 -12.45 -8.22
N LEU A 71 -10.49 -11.21 -7.80
CA LEU A 71 -9.51 -10.59 -6.95
C LEU A 71 -9.42 -11.28 -5.62
N VAL A 72 -10.53 -11.64 -5.07
CA VAL A 72 -10.55 -12.30 -3.79
C VAL A 72 -9.85 -13.64 -3.89
N GLU A 73 -10.08 -14.33 -4.96
CA GLU A 73 -9.43 -15.60 -5.17
C GLU A 73 -7.93 -15.46 -5.21
N GLU A 74 -7.46 -14.49 -5.94
CA GLU A 74 -6.04 -14.27 -6.05
C GLU A 74 -5.42 -13.91 -4.74
N VAL A 75 -6.07 -13.03 -4.01
CA VAL A 75 -5.55 -12.59 -2.74
C VAL A 75 -5.53 -13.75 -1.76
N THR A 76 -6.57 -14.53 -1.73
CA THR A 76 -6.64 -15.66 -0.84
C THR A 76 -5.55 -16.65 -1.16
N ARG A 77 -5.32 -16.86 -2.42
CA ARG A 77 -4.29 -17.79 -2.84
C ARG A 77 -2.92 -17.33 -2.37
N GLU A 78 -2.68 -16.04 -2.46
CA GLU A 78 -1.43 -15.49 -2.01
C GLU A 78 -1.24 -15.70 -0.53
N PHE A 79 -2.26 -15.44 0.24
CA PHE A 79 -2.17 -15.61 1.66
C PHE A 79 -1.95 -17.07 2.02
N VAL A 80 -2.62 -17.93 1.33
CA VAL A 80 -2.48 -19.34 1.62
C VAL A 80 -1.08 -19.82 1.26
N SER A 81 -0.53 -19.29 0.22
CA SER A 81 0.79 -19.68 -0.20
C SER A 81 1.84 -19.24 0.77
N ASN A 82 1.57 -18.22 1.49
CA ASN A 82 2.52 -17.76 2.46
C ASN A 82 2.39 -18.51 3.73
#